data_d92b3d0e0fa2b98c583bddd3de0f6a25
#
_entry.id   d92b3d0e0fa2b98c583bddd3de0f6a25
#
_cell.length_a   1.000
_cell.length_b   1.000
_cell.length_c   1.000
_cell.angle_alpha   90.00
_cell.angle_beta   90.00
_cell.angle_gamma   90.00
#
_symmetry.space_group_name_H-M   'P 1'
#
loop_
_entity.id
_entity.type
_entity.pdbx_description
1 polymer ?
#
loop_
_entity_poly.entity_id
_entity_poly.type
_entity_poly.pdbx_seq_one_letter_code
_entity_poly.pdbx_strand_id
1 'polypeptide(L)'
;MPFITEEIWLALPHDGESIMISDWCEYKDELVFAADETEMEKIMTAIKAVRNRRSEMNVAPSKKAKVFIDTQSEDTFRNGAPFFVRLASASEVELVKNYHDDGAVTIITADAKIYIPMAELVDFKAELERLNKEKQAVQKDIDFVNNKLNNPNFVSKAPEKLVLEQKEKLEKYTEKMKMLDEAIAKIQSK
;
A
#
# COMPACT_ATOMS: atom_id res chain seq x y z
N MET A 1 -24.47 -5.51 19.99
CA MET A 1 -23.37 -6.21 20.73
C MET A 1 -23.31 -5.72 22.19
N PRO A 2 -24.37 -5.92 22.98
CA PRO A 2 -24.49 -5.28 24.30
C PRO A 2 -23.40 -5.70 25.30
N PHE A 3 -22.96 -6.95 25.27
CA PHE A 3 -21.98 -7.43 26.27
C PHE A 3 -20.58 -6.84 26.06
N ILE A 4 -20.11 -6.77 24.81
CA ILE A 4 -18.77 -6.22 24.51
C ILE A 4 -18.71 -4.70 24.71
N THR A 5 -19.82 -3.98 24.47
CA THR A 5 -19.88 -2.55 24.73
C THR A 5 -19.87 -2.24 26.21
N GLU A 6 -20.50 -3.07 27.03
CA GLU A 6 -20.45 -2.97 28.49
C GLU A 6 -19.03 -3.16 29.02
N GLU A 7 -18.33 -4.22 28.58
CA GLU A 7 -16.95 -4.46 28.98
C GLU A 7 -16.00 -3.33 28.60
N ILE A 8 -16.17 -2.77 27.39
CA ILE A 8 -15.38 -1.61 26.95
C ILE A 8 -15.71 -0.38 27.82
N TRP A 9 -16.97 -0.14 28.09
CA TRP A 9 -17.43 1.00 28.87
C TRP A 9 -16.91 0.94 30.32
N LEU A 10 -16.95 -0.24 30.97
CA LEU A 10 -16.38 -0.48 32.28
C LEU A 10 -14.87 -0.30 32.35
N ALA A 11 -14.17 -0.49 31.23
CA ALA A 11 -12.72 -0.29 31.14
C ALA A 11 -12.30 1.16 30.90
N LEU A 12 -13.23 2.03 30.51
CA LEU A 12 -13.01 3.45 30.27
C LEU A 12 -13.42 4.31 31.48
N PRO A 13 -12.93 5.54 31.64
CA PRO A 13 -13.50 6.48 32.59
C PRO A 13 -14.99 6.69 32.32
N HIS A 14 -15.84 6.41 33.29
CA HIS A 14 -17.29 6.49 33.16
C HIS A 14 -17.94 6.85 34.50
N ASP A 15 -19.18 7.30 34.44
CA ASP A 15 -20.04 7.53 35.58
C ASP A 15 -21.23 6.55 35.53
N GLY A 16 -21.59 5.97 36.67
CA GLY A 16 -22.68 5.00 36.78
C GLY A 16 -22.26 3.52 36.80
N GLU A 17 -23.24 2.63 36.92
CA GLU A 17 -22.98 1.19 37.09
C GLU A 17 -22.94 0.41 35.78
N SER A 18 -23.64 0.91 34.75
CA SER A 18 -23.77 0.21 33.47
C SER A 18 -24.12 1.17 32.34
N ILE A 19 -23.56 0.95 31.14
CA ILE A 19 -23.92 1.69 29.93
C ILE A 19 -25.41 1.53 29.58
N MET A 20 -26.04 0.44 30.01
CA MET A 20 -27.44 0.13 29.70
C MET A 20 -28.43 1.06 30.37
N ILE A 21 -28.02 1.68 31.48
CA ILE A 21 -28.84 2.60 32.27
C ILE A 21 -28.28 4.02 32.33
N SER A 22 -27.16 4.26 31.63
CA SER A 22 -26.58 5.59 31.50
C SER A 22 -27.42 6.45 30.56
N ASP A 23 -27.38 7.77 30.79
CA ASP A 23 -28.07 8.73 29.94
C ASP A 23 -27.50 8.72 28.52
N TRP A 24 -28.38 8.96 27.54
CA TRP A 24 -27.94 9.09 26.17
C TRP A 24 -27.17 10.40 25.96
N CYS A 25 -26.13 10.34 25.08
CA CYS A 25 -25.36 11.54 24.78
C CYS A 25 -26.23 12.61 24.15
N GLU A 26 -26.26 13.80 24.77
CA GLU A 26 -26.92 14.96 24.23
C GLU A 26 -25.94 15.85 23.47
N TYR A 27 -26.47 16.49 22.41
CA TYR A 27 -25.70 17.48 21.66
C TYR A 27 -25.43 18.71 22.52
N LYS A 28 -24.17 19.17 22.53
CA LYS A 28 -23.74 20.38 23.24
C LYS A 28 -22.93 21.26 22.30
N ASP A 29 -23.36 22.49 22.11
CA ASP A 29 -22.67 23.48 21.26
C ASP A 29 -21.21 23.72 21.68
N GLU A 30 -20.93 23.62 22.98
CA GLU A 30 -19.59 23.79 23.56
C GLU A 30 -18.59 22.70 23.15
N LEU A 31 -19.09 21.58 22.63
CA LEU A 31 -18.27 20.45 22.13
C LEU A 31 -18.09 20.50 20.60
N VAL A 32 -18.50 21.58 19.95
CA VAL A 32 -18.31 21.78 18.51
C VAL A 32 -17.04 22.59 18.26
N PHE A 33 -16.03 21.93 17.69
CA PHE A 33 -14.71 22.51 17.42
C PHE A 33 -14.49 22.64 15.92
N ALA A 34 -15.27 23.48 15.24
CA ALA A 34 -15.26 23.59 13.77
C ALA A 34 -13.88 23.94 13.17
N ALA A 35 -13.08 24.72 13.87
CA ALA A 35 -11.72 25.06 13.45
C ALA A 35 -10.81 23.83 13.49
N ASP A 36 -10.81 23.08 14.59
CA ASP A 36 -10.01 21.87 14.77
C ASP A 36 -10.46 20.75 13.81
N GLU A 37 -11.77 20.65 13.55
CA GLU A 37 -12.33 19.72 12.56
C GLU A 37 -11.76 20.01 11.18
N THR A 38 -11.76 21.29 10.75
CA THR A 38 -11.19 21.70 9.45
C THR A 38 -9.70 21.38 9.36
N GLU A 39 -8.93 21.59 10.42
CA GLU A 39 -7.51 21.25 10.45
C GLU A 39 -7.29 19.74 10.39
N MET A 40 -8.07 18.97 11.13
CA MET A 40 -8.00 17.52 11.11
C MET A 40 -8.39 16.93 9.73
N GLU A 41 -9.36 17.53 9.04
CA GLU A 41 -9.73 17.12 7.68
C GLU A 41 -8.57 17.28 6.68
N LYS A 42 -7.78 18.36 6.79
CA LYS A 42 -6.56 18.53 5.98
C LYS A 42 -5.57 17.40 6.21
N ILE A 43 -5.32 17.06 7.48
CA ILE A 43 -4.43 15.96 7.87
C ILE A 43 -4.96 14.62 7.34
N MET A 44 -6.24 14.33 7.53
CA MET A 44 -6.87 13.08 7.07
C MET A 44 -6.80 12.95 5.55
N THR A 45 -7.06 14.03 4.81
CA THR A 45 -6.97 14.06 3.34
C THR A 45 -5.56 13.77 2.87
N ALA A 46 -4.57 14.39 3.49
CA ALA A 46 -3.16 14.17 3.17
C ALA A 46 -2.73 12.72 3.46
N ILE A 47 -3.10 12.16 4.62
CA ILE A 47 -2.81 10.76 4.98
C ILE A 47 -3.48 9.79 3.99
N LYS A 48 -4.74 10.02 3.61
CA LYS A 48 -5.43 9.19 2.60
C LYS A 48 -4.69 9.23 1.26
N ALA A 49 -4.26 10.41 0.81
CA ALA A 49 -3.52 10.55 -0.43
C ALA A 49 -2.17 9.80 -0.41
N VAL A 50 -1.43 9.88 0.69
CA VAL A 50 -0.18 9.12 0.89
C VAL A 50 -0.45 7.61 0.86
N ARG A 51 -1.46 7.13 1.58
CA ARG A 51 -1.81 5.70 1.61
C ARG A 51 -2.24 5.18 0.25
N ASN A 52 -3.06 5.94 -0.48
CA ASN A 52 -3.48 5.57 -1.83
C ASN A 52 -2.28 5.47 -2.76
N ARG A 53 -1.39 6.46 -2.74
CA ARG A 53 -0.19 6.46 -3.59
C ARG A 53 0.74 5.29 -3.26
N ARG A 54 0.95 4.98 -1.99
CA ARG A 54 1.72 3.80 -1.56
C ARG A 54 1.09 2.49 -2.03
N SER A 55 -0.25 2.39 -1.98
CA SER A 55 -0.99 1.21 -2.46
C SER A 55 -0.86 1.04 -3.98
N GLU A 56 -1.00 2.12 -4.76
CA GLU A 56 -0.79 2.12 -6.22
C GLU A 56 0.61 1.65 -6.61
N MET A 57 1.60 1.99 -5.79
CA MET A 57 3.00 1.58 -5.98
C MET A 57 3.33 0.21 -5.38
N ASN A 58 2.35 -0.51 -4.82
CA ASN A 58 2.52 -1.79 -4.13
C ASN A 58 3.57 -1.77 -3.01
N VAL A 59 3.70 -0.63 -2.30
CA VAL A 59 4.63 -0.48 -1.18
C VAL A 59 4.08 -1.21 0.05
N ALA A 60 4.87 -2.11 0.63
CA ALA A 60 4.47 -2.85 1.82
C ALA A 60 4.16 -1.89 2.99
N PRO A 61 3.08 -2.13 3.76
CA PRO A 61 2.72 -1.27 4.92
C PRO A 61 3.81 -1.17 5.99
N SER A 62 4.64 -2.20 6.13
CA SER A 62 5.77 -2.24 7.07
C SER A 62 6.95 -1.34 6.66
N LYS A 63 7.03 -0.97 5.39
CA LYS A 63 8.10 -0.12 4.89
C LYS A 63 7.85 1.33 5.27
N LYS A 64 8.74 1.90 6.07
CA LYS A 64 8.69 3.31 6.48
C LYS A 64 9.52 4.16 5.52
N ALA A 65 9.08 5.40 5.28
CA ALA A 65 9.79 6.37 4.46
C ALA A 65 9.65 7.77 5.05
N LYS A 66 10.61 8.64 4.81
CA LYS A 66 10.49 10.06 5.15
C LYS A 66 9.40 10.72 4.31
N VAL A 67 8.70 11.66 4.93
CA VAL A 67 7.65 12.44 4.28
C VAL A 67 7.99 13.91 4.41
N PHE A 68 8.17 14.59 3.28
CA PHE A 68 8.38 16.02 3.22
C PHE A 68 7.07 16.70 2.82
N ILE A 69 6.67 17.73 3.55
CA ILE A 69 5.39 18.42 3.34
C ILE A 69 5.64 19.90 3.10
N ASP A 70 5.23 20.38 1.94
CA ASP A 70 5.20 21.80 1.58
C ASP A 70 3.75 22.31 1.67
N THR A 71 3.49 23.20 2.60
CA THR A 71 2.13 23.68 2.93
C THR A 71 2.15 25.11 3.47
N GLN A 72 1.01 25.79 3.34
CA GLN A 72 0.77 27.07 3.99
C GLN A 72 0.30 26.90 5.45
N SER A 73 -0.23 25.73 5.81
CA SER A 73 -0.77 25.40 7.15
C SER A 73 0.29 24.67 7.99
N GLU A 74 1.47 25.28 8.17
CA GLU A 74 2.62 24.61 8.83
C GLU A 74 2.29 24.07 10.22
N ASP A 75 1.58 24.84 11.07
CA ASP A 75 1.27 24.45 12.45
C ASP A 75 0.32 23.24 12.48
N THR A 76 -0.68 23.21 11.60
CA THR A 76 -1.59 22.08 11.44
C THR A 76 -0.83 20.79 11.13
N PHE A 77 0.06 20.84 10.14
CA PHE A 77 0.82 19.64 9.74
C PHE A 77 1.93 19.28 10.74
N ARG A 78 2.50 20.26 11.46
CA ARG A 78 3.43 20.00 12.55
C ARG A 78 2.75 19.25 13.70
N ASN A 79 1.56 19.71 14.12
CA ASN A 79 0.74 19.04 15.13
C ASN A 79 0.25 17.67 14.64
N GLY A 80 -0.01 17.56 13.34
CA GLY A 80 -0.44 16.32 12.69
C GLY A 80 0.65 15.28 12.42
N ALA A 81 1.95 15.62 12.56
CA ALA A 81 3.06 14.72 12.24
C ALA A 81 2.96 13.33 12.92
N PRO A 82 2.55 13.16 14.19
CA PRO A 82 2.38 11.85 14.81
C PRO A 82 1.37 10.96 14.10
N PHE A 83 0.33 11.54 13.49
CA PHE A 83 -0.66 10.77 12.72
C PHE A 83 -0.07 10.23 11.42
N PHE A 84 0.79 10.97 10.72
CA PHE A 84 1.52 10.46 9.55
C PHE A 84 2.43 9.29 9.90
N VAL A 85 3.15 9.37 11.02
CA VAL A 85 4.00 8.27 11.49
C VAL A 85 3.18 7.00 11.74
N ARG A 86 2.02 7.11 12.39
CA ARG A 86 1.18 5.96 12.74
C ARG A 86 0.33 5.44 11.57
N LEU A 87 -0.23 6.34 10.75
CA LEU A 87 -1.29 5.99 9.80
C LEU A 87 -0.82 5.98 8.34
N ALA A 88 0.26 6.71 8.01
CA ALA A 88 0.85 6.75 6.67
C ALA A 88 2.19 6.00 6.56
N SER A 89 2.62 5.33 7.65
CA SER A 89 3.91 4.64 7.74
C SER A 89 5.09 5.57 7.42
N ALA A 90 5.02 6.83 7.87
CA ALA A 90 6.15 7.73 7.81
C ALA A 90 7.21 7.32 8.86
N SER A 91 8.48 7.39 8.51
CA SER A 91 9.59 7.29 9.48
C SER A 91 9.77 8.61 10.21
N GLU A 92 9.66 9.71 9.47
CA GLU A 92 9.81 11.08 9.91
C GLU A 92 8.98 12.00 9.02
N VAL A 93 8.54 13.13 9.55
CA VAL A 93 7.83 14.17 8.81
C VAL A 93 8.60 15.48 8.91
N GLU A 94 8.99 16.04 7.78
CA GLU A 94 9.69 17.33 7.70
C GLU A 94 8.83 18.33 6.92
N LEU A 95 8.67 19.53 7.49
CA LEU A 95 8.04 20.64 6.79
C LEU A 95 9.10 21.37 5.97
N VAL A 96 8.86 21.52 4.69
CA VAL A 96 9.80 22.09 3.72
C VAL A 96 9.13 23.16 2.89
N LYS A 97 9.92 24.09 2.34
CA LYS A 97 9.44 25.07 1.37
C LYS A 97 10.19 24.88 0.05
N ASN A 98 9.41 24.82 -1.05
CA ASN A 98 9.95 24.66 -2.39
C ASN A 98 10.89 23.44 -2.53
N TYR A 99 10.50 22.31 -1.94
CA TYR A 99 11.27 21.08 -2.05
C TYR A 99 11.31 20.59 -3.49
N HIS A 100 12.50 20.28 -3.97
CA HIS A 100 12.72 19.74 -5.30
C HIS A 100 13.62 18.52 -5.20
N ASP A 101 13.09 17.37 -5.61
CA ASP A 101 13.79 16.10 -5.70
C ASP A 101 13.21 15.30 -6.86
N ASP A 102 13.98 15.17 -7.94
CA ASP A 102 13.57 14.43 -9.15
C ASP A 102 13.33 12.94 -8.88
N GLY A 103 13.86 12.43 -7.76
CA GLY A 103 13.67 11.05 -7.29
C GLY A 103 12.51 10.87 -6.30
N ALA A 104 11.76 11.92 -5.98
CA ALA A 104 10.66 11.83 -5.03
C ALA A 104 9.31 11.62 -5.74
N VAL A 105 8.47 10.81 -5.10
CA VAL A 105 7.04 10.70 -5.47
C VAL A 105 6.31 11.92 -4.96
N THR A 106 5.74 12.71 -5.84
CA THR A 106 4.98 13.91 -5.51
C THR A 106 3.49 13.59 -5.41
N ILE A 107 2.87 14.03 -4.34
CA ILE A 107 1.43 13.90 -4.06
C ILE A 107 0.90 15.31 -3.81
N ILE A 108 -0.12 15.71 -4.56
CA ILE A 108 -0.71 17.05 -4.46
C ILE A 108 -2.11 16.90 -3.87
N THR A 109 -2.35 17.64 -2.79
CA THR A 109 -3.67 17.84 -2.18
C THR A 109 -4.05 19.31 -2.26
N ALA A 110 -5.26 19.67 -1.85
CA ALA A 110 -5.70 21.07 -1.84
C ALA A 110 -4.82 21.95 -0.93
N ASP A 111 -4.33 21.41 0.19
CA ASP A 111 -3.67 22.15 1.25
C ASP A 111 -2.17 21.90 1.36
N ALA A 112 -1.64 20.88 0.66
CA ALA A 112 -0.23 20.49 0.77
C ALA A 112 0.29 19.80 -0.48
N LYS A 113 1.60 19.96 -0.72
CA LYS A 113 2.40 19.11 -1.62
C LYS A 113 3.26 18.21 -0.75
N ILE A 114 3.16 16.91 -0.98
CA ILE A 114 3.83 15.90 -0.18
C ILE A 114 4.81 15.15 -1.07
N TYR A 115 6.04 14.99 -0.59
CA TYR A 115 7.11 14.34 -1.32
C TYR A 115 7.62 13.16 -0.50
N ILE A 116 7.81 12.02 -1.17
CA ILE A 116 8.33 10.80 -0.55
C ILE A 116 9.47 10.28 -1.42
N PRO A 117 10.71 10.19 -0.92
CA PRO A 117 11.84 9.67 -1.69
C PRO A 117 11.56 8.25 -2.20
N MET A 118 11.66 8.04 -3.51
CA MET A 118 11.37 6.74 -4.12
C MET A 118 12.32 5.65 -3.63
N ALA A 119 13.57 6.00 -3.38
CA ALA A 119 14.58 5.08 -2.86
C ALA A 119 14.21 4.46 -1.50
N GLU A 120 13.44 5.19 -0.68
CA GLU A 120 12.94 4.68 0.59
C GLU A 120 11.67 3.83 0.45
N LEU A 121 10.90 4.02 -0.62
CA LEU A 121 9.66 3.28 -0.88
C LEU A 121 9.92 1.91 -1.50
N VAL A 122 10.88 1.81 -2.42
CA VAL A 122 11.13 0.60 -3.20
C VAL A 122 12.48 0.01 -2.78
N ASP A 123 12.46 -1.22 -2.27
CA ASP A 123 13.67 -2.02 -2.11
C ASP A 123 13.94 -2.75 -3.43
N PHE A 124 14.64 -2.06 -4.32
CA PHE A 124 14.98 -2.61 -5.64
C PHE A 124 15.70 -3.95 -5.56
N LYS A 125 16.52 -4.20 -4.52
CA LYS A 125 17.19 -5.50 -4.35
C LYS A 125 16.22 -6.60 -3.99
N ALA A 126 15.37 -6.38 -2.98
CA ALA A 126 14.39 -7.37 -2.56
C ALA A 126 13.36 -7.65 -3.67
N GLU A 127 12.94 -6.64 -4.43
CA GLU A 127 12.02 -6.81 -5.55
C GLU A 127 12.68 -7.54 -6.73
N LEU A 128 13.93 -7.24 -7.04
CA LEU A 128 14.72 -7.99 -8.03
C LEU A 128 14.89 -9.47 -7.63
N GLU A 129 15.17 -9.74 -6.37
CA GLU A 129 15.27 -11.12 -5.87
C GLU A 129 13.93 -11.85 -5.98
N ARG A 130 12.82 -11.18 -5.64
CA ARG A 130 11.45 -11.72 -5.76
C ARG A 130 11.13 -12.06 -7.22
N LEU A 131 11.34 -11.09 -8.12
CA LEU A 131 11.08 -11.26 -9.56
C LEU A 131 11.96 -12.35 -10.16
N ASN A 132 13.23 -12.43 -9.78
CA ASN A 132 14.14 -13.50 -10.24
C ASN A 132 13.71 -14.89 -9.73
N LYS A 133 13.24 -15.02 -8.51
CA LYS A 133 12.66 -16.28 -7.99
C LYS A 133 11.41 -16.69 -8.76
N GLU A 134 10.52 -15.72 -9.03
CA GLU A 134 9.32 -15.98 -9.81
C GLU A 134 9.64 -16.36 -11.25
N LYS A 135 10.61 -15.69 -11.88
CA LYS A 135 11.12 -16.04 -13.21
C LYS A 135 11.65 -17.47 -13.25
N GLN A 136 12.44 -17.88 -12.25
CA GLN A 136 12.95 -19.26 -12.15
C GLN A 136 11.82 -20.29 -12.00
N ALA A 137 10.76 -19.97 -11.26
CA ALA A 137 9.60 -20.86 -11.13
C ALA A 137 8.86 -21.00 -12.47
N VAL A 138 8.58 -19.89 -13.15
CA VAL A 138 7.94 -19.90 -14.48
C VAL A 138 8.80 -20.63 -15.52
N GLN A 139 10.14 -20.50 -15.47
CA GLN A 139 11.03 -21.23 -16.36
C GLN A 139 10.91 -22.74 -16.17
N LYS A 140 10.85 -23.22 -14.92
CA LYS A 140 10.63 -24.65 -14.63
C LYS A 140 9.29 -25.15 -15.17
N ASP A 141 8.24 -24.32 -15.07
CA ASP A 141 6.92 -24.66 -15.61
C ASP A 141 6.96 -24.75 -17.14
N ILE A 142 7.64 -23.82 -17.81
CA ILE A 142 7.88 -23.84 -19.27
C ILE A 142 8.64 -25.10 -19.67
N ASP A 143 9.74 -25.42 -18.98
CA ASP A 143 10.55 -26.61 -19.28
C ASP A 143 9.76 -27.89 -19.07
N PHE A 144 8.94 -27.97 -18.02
CA PHE A 144 8.05 -29.10 -17.75
C PHE A 144 7.01 -29.31 -18.85
N VAL A 145 6.36 -28.25 -19.31
CA VAL A 145 5.35 -28.30 -20.39
C VAL A 145 6.03 -28.64 -21.71
N ASN A 146 7.18 -28.04 -22.01
CA ASN A 146 7.96 -28.34 -23.21
C ASN A 146 8.42 -29.81 -23.26
N ASN A 147 8.92 -30.35 -22.14
CA ASN A 147 9.31 -31.75 -22.05
C ASN A 147 8.13 -32.70 -22.32
N LYS A 148 6.92 -32.34 -21.86
CA LYS A 148 5.69 -33.09 -22.18
C LYS A 148 5.33 -33.02 -23.66
N LEU A 149 5.36 -31.82 -24.25
CA LEU A 149 5.00 -31.61 -25.65
C LEU A 149 6.06 -32.19 -26.63
N ASN A 150 7.30 -32.28 -26.20
CA ASN A 150 8.39 -32.90 -26.98
C ASN A 150 8.42 -34.41 -26.82
N ASN A 151 7.65 -35.03 -25.95
CA ASN A 151 7.59 -36.48 -25.80
C ASN A 151 6.67 -37.10 -26.87
N PRO A 152 7.20 -37.86 -27.85
CA PRO A 152 6.38 -38.44 -28.93
C PRO A 152 5.28 -39.37 -28.40
N ASN A 153 5.55 -40.08 -27.29
CA ASN A 153 4.59 -40.98 -26.67
C ASN A 153 3.41 -40.23 -26.02
N PHE A 154 3.64 -39.01 -25.54
CA PHE A 154 2.57 -38.18 -25.00
C PHE A 154 1.73 -37.62 -26.15
N VAL A 155 2.36 -37.02 -27.15
CA VAL A 155 1.64 -36.35 -28.25
C VAL A 155 0.82 -37.35 -29.10
N SER A 156 1.31 -38.60 -29.28
CA SER A 156 0.62 -39.62 -30.08
C SER A 156 -0.49 -40.36 -29.33
N LYS A 157 -0.46 -40.42 -27.98
CA LYS A 157 -1.42 -41.19 -27.16
C LYS A 157 -2.38 -40.33 -26.36
N ALA A 158 -2.05 -39.06 -26.13
CA ALA A 158 -2.93 -38.15 -25.38
C ALA A 158 -4.09 -37.65 -26.25
N PRO A 159 -5.30 -37.43 -25.67
CA PRO A 159 -6.39 -36.78 -26.36
C PRO A 159 -5.98 -35.38 -26.86
N GLU A 160 -6.41 -35.02 -28.07
CA GLU A 160 -6.08 -33.72 -28.69
C GLU A 160 -6.38 -32.53 -27.78
N LYS A 161 -7.46 -32.62 -27.00
CA LYS A 161 -7.85 -31.60 -26.03
C LYS A 161 -6.76 -31.37 -24.97
N LEU A 162 -6.12 -32.41 -24.46
CA LEU A 162 -5.04 -32.30 -23.48
C LEU A 162 -3.76 -31.70 -24.09
N VAL A 163 -3.45 -32.02 -25.36
CA VAL A 163 -2.32 -31.42 -26.07
C VAL A 163 -2.56 -29.93 -26.29
N LEU A 164 -3.80 -29.53 -26.64
CA LEU A 164 -4.19 -28.14 -26.82
C LEU A 164 -4.07 -27.36 -25.48
N GLU A 165 -4.59 -27.91 -24.38
CA GLU A 165 -4.47 -27.32 -23.05
C GLU A 165 -3.00 -27.10 -22.62
N GLN A 166 -2.09 -28.01 -22.97
CA GLN A 166 -0.67 -27.83 -22.67
C GLN A 166 -0.05 -26.71 -23.53
N LYS A 167 -0.44 -26.57 -24.80
CA LYS A 167 0.00 -25.47 -25.66
C LYS A 167 -0.47 -24.12 -25.15
N GLU A 168 -1.74 -24.00 -24.75
CA GLU A 168 -2.28 -22.77 -24.14
C GLU A 168 -1.57 -22.40 -22.83
N LYS A 169 -1.21 -23.40 -22.00
CA LYS A 169 -0.41 -23.17 -20.79
C LYS A 169 0.98 -22.67 -21.13
N LEU A 170 1.60 -23.23 -22.15
CA LEU A 170 2.92 -22.80 -22.60
C LEU A 170 2.91 -21.34 -23.06
N GLU A 171 1.89 -20.96 -23.83
CA GLU A 171 1.70 -19.59 -24.29
C GLU A 171 1.54 -18.62 -23.12
N LYS A 172 0.67 -18.93 -22.15
CA LYS A 172 0.48 -18.13 -20.92
C LYS A 172 1.77 -17.98 -20.10
N TYR A 173 2.54 -19.07 -19.95
CA TYR A 173 3.80 -19.01 -19.22
C TYR A 173 4.87 -18.18 -19.98
N THR A 174 4.89 -18.27 -21.30
CA THR A 174 5.79 -17.48 -22.14
C THR A 174 5.46 -15.99 -22.08
N GLU A 175 4.18 -15.66 -22.10
CA GLU A 175 3.70 -14.27 -21.93
C GLU A 175 4.05 -13.73 -20.53
N LYS A 176 3.83 -14.55 -19.48
CA LYS A 176 4.20 -14.19 -18.11
C LYS A 176 5.72 -14.00 -17.98
N MET A 177 6.54 -14.83 -18.62
CA MET A 177 7.99 -14.69 -18.64
C MET A 177 8.41 -13.36 -19.25
N LYS A 178 7.83 -12.97 -20.38
CA LYS A 178 8.09 -11.69 -21.03
C LYS A 178 7.76 -10.50 -20.13
N MET A 179 6.61 -10.54 -19.44
CA MET A 179 6.22 -9.49 -18.47
C MET A 179 7.22 -9.39 -17.30
N LEU A 180 7.73 -10.52 -16.80
CA LEU A 180 8.74 -10.53 -15.74
C LEU A 180 10.08 -9.95 -16.22
N ASP A 181 10.50 -10.27 -17.45
CA ASP A 181 11.72 -9.71 -18.02
C ASP A 181 11.63 -8.19 -18.23
N GLU A 182 10.49 -7.70 -18.70
CA GLU A 182 10.22 -6.28 -18.83
C GLU A 182 10.23 -5.55 -17.47
N ALA A 183 9.67 -6.19 -16.43
CA ALA A 183 9.66 -5.64 -15.08
C ALA A 183 11.08 -5.58 -14.48
N ILE A 184 11.87 -6.64 -14.66
CA ILE A 184 13.28 -6.69 -14.22
C ILE A 184 14.12 -5.62 -14.93
N ALA A 185 13.97 -5.49 -16.26
CA ALA A 185 14.68 -4.50 -17.05
C ALA A 185 14.37 -3.06 -16.60
N LYS A 186 13.10 -2.76 -16.30
CA LYS A 186 12.69 -1.44 -15.77
C LYS A 186 13.32 -1.11 -14.42
N ILE A 187 13.55 -2.11 -13.57
CA ILE A 187 14.19 -1.89 -12.26
C ILE A 187 15.70 -1.71 -12.43
N GLN A 188 16.33 -2.43 -13.34
CA GLN A 188 17.78 -2.35 -13.59
C GLN A 188 18.21 -1.08 -14.34
N SER A 189 17.28 -0.42 -15.02
CA SER A 189 17.54 0.84 -15.74
C SER A 189 17.41 2.10 -14.86
N LYS A 190 17.08 1.95 -13.58
CA LYS A 190 16.97 3.02 -12.59
C LYS A 190 18.09 2.96 -11.57
#